data_524427512a2429ee25641398fa1d890c
#
_entry.id   524427512a2429ee25641398fa1d890c
#
_cell.length_a   1.000
_cell.length_b   1.000
_cell.length_c   1.000
_cell.angle_alpha   90.00
_cell.angle_beta   90.00
_cell.angle_gamma   90.00
#
_symmetry.space_group_name_H-M   'P 1'
#
loop_
_entity.id
_entity.type
_entity.pdbx_description
1 polymer ?
#
loop_
_entity_poly.entity_id
_entity_poly.type
_entity_poly.pdbx_seq_one_letter_code
_entity_poly.pdbx_strand_id
1 'polypeptide(L)'
;LITIVGIGPGNPKYITLEGLEKIKQAKVLVGGKRHLDLFDCEKKIIIDKNFDISTLYSYENVVILASGEPSLYGIANTILKHIKNVEIIPGISCVQYMASKIKISLNNLRVISLHGKEEDFISTLKKENVFLFTDKIRTPQYIAKKLVENEMLNYSIFVGENLSYENEKIYKFPTKKLLNFEKNFEINSVIILKE
;
A
#
# COMPACT_ATOMS: atom_id res chain seq x y z
N LEU A 1 -2.25 9.08 -24.51
CA LEU A 1 -2.83 8.07 -23.63
C LEU A 1 -2.18 8.16 -22.25
N ILE A 2 -2.99 8.12 -21.18
CA ILE A 2 -2.52 8.05 -19.80
C ILE A 2 -2.91 6.67 -19.27
N THR A 3 -1.92 5.93 -18.75
CA THR A 3 -2.12 4.60 -18.15
C THR A 3 -1.64 4.63 -16.71
N ILE A 4 -2.42 4.11 -15.78
CA ILE A 4 -2.01 3.90 -14.39
C ILE A 4 -1.66 2.43 -14.23
N VAL A 5 -0.44 2.14 -13.81
CA VAL A 5 0.04 0.76 -13.65
C VAL A 5 0.31 0.46 -12.18
N GLY A 6 -0.35 -0.57 -11.66
CA GLY A 6 -0.05 -1.15 -10.37
C GLY A 6 1.29 -1.89 -10.39
N ILE A 7 2.27 -1.38 -9.65
CA ILE A 7 3.63 -1.96 -9.63
C ILE A 7 3.85 -3.01 -8.53
N GLY A 8 2.77 -3.39 -7.86
CA GLY A 8 2.85 -4.40 -6.81
C GLY A 8 3.39 -3.86 -5.48
N PRO A 9 3.75 -4.77 -4.54
CA PRO A 9 4.09 -4.40 -3.17
C PRO A 9 5.48 -3.76 -3.01
N GLY A 10 6.28 -3.69 -4.08
CA GLY A 10 7.60 -3.03 -4.07
C GLY A 10 8.64 -3.69 -4.97
N ASN A 11 8.74 -5.01 -4.96
CA ASN A 11 9.68 -5.73 -5.82
C ASN A 11 9.13 -5.84 -7.24
N PRO A 12 9.88 -5.43 -8.29
CA PRO A 12 9.42 -5.44 -9.68
C PRO A 12 8.95 -6.81 -10.21
N LYS A 13 9.39 -7.92 -9.63
CA LYS A 13 8.94 -9.27 -10.02
C LYS A 13 7.45 -9.53 -9.77
N TYR A 14 6.79 -8.66 -9.01
CA TYR A 14 5.34 -8.74 -8.75
C TYR A 14 4.52 -7.82 -9.66
N ILE A 15 5.15 -7.16 -10.61
CA ILE A 15 4.46 -6.39 -11.66
C ILE A 15 3.84 -7.38 -12.64
N THR A 16 2.62 -7.13 -13.10
CA THR A 16 2.00 -7.92 -14.15
C THR A 16 2.79 -7.78 -15.45
N LEU A 17 2.76 -8.80 -16.32
CA LEU A 17 3.42 -8.74 -17.62
C LEU A 17 2.96 -7.53 -18.43
N GLU A 18 1.65 -7.30 -18.49
CA GLU A 18 1.04 -6.15 -19.17
C GLU A 18 1.54 -4.83 -18.58
N GLY A 19 1.57 -4.71 -17.24
CA GLY A 19 2.09 -3.52 -16.57
C GLY A 19 3.54 -3.24 -16.94
N LEU A 20 4.37 -4.29 -16.97
CA LEU A 20 5.78 -4.15 -17.34
C LEU A 20 5.95 -3.72 -18.81
N GLU A 21 5.13 -4.25 -19.72
CA GLU A 21 5.13 -3.85 -21.13
C GLU A 21 4.76 -2.38 -21.30
N LYS A 22 3.72 -1.90 -20.62
CA LYS A 22 3.32 -0.48 -20.64
C LYS A 22 4.42 0.43 -20.10
N ILE A 23 5.07 0.04 -18.99
CA ILE A 23 6.18 0.81 -18.41
C ILE A 23 7.35 0.92 -19.42
N LYS A 24 7.72 -0.17 -20.09
CA LYS A 24 8.80 -0.18 -21.09
C LYS A 24 8.49 0.69 -22.31
N GLN A 25 7.23 0.84 -22.68
CA GLN A 25 6.79 1.64 -23.83
C GLN A 25 6.53 3.10 -23.48
N ALA A 26 6.59 3.47 -22.19
CA ALA A 26 6.29 4.82 -21.76
C ALA A 26 7.31 5.84 -22.27
N LYS A 27 6.81 6.98 -22.77
CA LYS A 27 7.65 8.16 -23.04
C LYS A 27 7.88 8.97 -21.77
N VAL A 28 6.92 8.95 -20.84
CA VAL A 28 6.98 9.66 -19.57
C VAL A 28 6.53 8.73 -18.46
N LEU A 29 7.39 8.54 -17.45
CA LEU A 29 7.03 7.87 -16.19
C LEU A 29 6.74 8.91 -15.11
N VAL A 30 5.63 8.70 -14.40
CA VAL A 30 5.17 9.58 -13.33
C VAL A 30 4.98 8.73 -12.06
N GLY A 31 5.49 9.18 -10.91
CA GLY A 31 5.34 8.41 -9.69
C GLY A 31 6.16 8.93 -8.53
N GLY A 32 6.13 8.24 -7.42
CA GLY A 32 7.04 8.50 -6.30
C GLY A 32 8.49 8.19 -6.69
N LYS A 33 9.45 8.96 -6.15
CA LYS A 33 10.89 8.81 -6.45
C LYS A 33 11.34 7.35 -6.40
N ARG A 34 11.03 6.63 -5.32
CA ARG A 34 11.38 5.21 -5.12
C ARG A 34 10.93 4.30 -6.25
N HIS A 35 9.76 4.57 -6.84
CA HIS A 35 9.21 3.77 -7.94
C HIS A 35 9.86 4.13 -9.27
N LEU A 36 10.12 5.41 -9.48
CA LEU A 36 10.80 5.90 -10.69
C LEU A 36 12.25 5.41 -10.80
N ASP A 37 12.90 5.20 -9.65
CA ASP A 37 14.28 4.70 -9.61
C ASP A 37 14.41 3.23 -10.06
N LEU A 38 13.29 2.49 -10.16
CA LEU A 38 13.25 1.10 -10.61
C LEU A 38 13.32 0.94 -12.13
N PHE A 39 13.06 1.99 -12.91
CA PHE A 39 12.90 1.89 -14.36
C PHE A 39 13.66 2.99 -15.07
N ASP A 40 14.17 2.67 -16.26
CA ASP A 40 14.73 3.66 -17.17
C ASP A 40 13.62 4.25 -18.05
N CYS A 41 13.63 5.57 -18.21
CA CYS A 41 12.74 6.30 -19.09
C CYS A 41 13.37 7.66 -19.42
N GLU A 42 13.13 8.14 -20.64
CA GLU A 42 13.64 9.43 -21.10
C GLU A 42 13.20 10.58 -20.19
N LYS A 43 11.93 10.54 -19.76
CA LYS A 43 11.37 11.57 -18.89
C LYS A 43 10.72 10.96 -17.65
N LYS A 44 11.11 11.46 -16.48
CA LYS A 44 10.52 11.08 -15.18
C LYS A 44 9.97 12.30 -14.46
N ILE A 45 8.75 12.19 -13.95
CA ILE A 45 8.06 13.25 -13.19
C ILE A 45 7.73 12.71 -11.80
N ILE A 46 8.23 13.37 -10.77
CA ILE A 46 7.99 12.98 -9.39
C ILE A 46 6.63 13.51 -8.93
N ILE A 47 5.82 12.63 -8.36
CA ILE A 47 4.61 13.03 -7.65
C ILE A 47 5.00 13.43 -6.22
N ASP A 48 4.92 14.71 -5.96
CA ASP A 48 5.06 15.30 -4.63
C ASP A 48 3.84 16.15 -4.29
N LYS A 49 3.92 16.91 -3.19
CA LYS A 49 2.83 17.79 -2.73
C LYS A 49 2.51 18.96 -3.70
N ASN A 50 3.42 19.28 -4.61
CA ASN A 50 3.27 20.35 -5.60
C ASN A 50 2.91 19.82 -6.99
N PHE A 51 2.72 18.51 -7.14
CA PHE A 51 2.43 17.89 -8.42
C PHE A 51 1.07 18.34 -8.96
N ASP A 52 1.08 18.96 -10.12
CA ASP A 52 -0.11 19.36 -10.83
C ASP A 52 -0.48 18.32 -11.89
N ILE A 53 -1.64 17.67 -11.68
CA ILE A 53 -2.17 16.65 -12.60
C ILE A 53 -2.41 17.21 -14.01
N SER A 54 -2.71 18.50 -14.14
CA SER A 54 -2.95 19.11 -15.46
C SER A 54 -1.74 19.05 -16.37
N THR A 55 -0.53 18.99 -15.82
CA THR A 55 0.71 18.86 -16.59
C THR A 55 0.76 17.59 -17.44
N LEU A 56 0.02 16.55 -17.05
CA LEU A 56 -0.02 15.27 -17.77
C LEU A 56 -0.62 15.40 -19.17
N TYR A 57 -1.48 16.39 -19.42
CA TYR A 57 -2.06 16.64 -20.74
C TYR A 57 -1.05 17.12 -21.78
N SER A 58 0.09 17.64 -21.33
CA SER A 58 1.17 18.13 -22.21
C SER A 58 2.02 17.01 -22.81
N TYR A 59 1.78 15.76 -22.38
CA TYR A 59 2.60 14.62 -22.79
C TYR A 59 1.80 13.53 -23.46
N GLU A 60 2.48 12.81 -24.35
CA GLU A 60 1.97 11.59 -24.94
C GLU A 60 2.53 10.36 -24.24
N ASN A 61 1.74 9.29 -24.20
CA ASN A 61 2.14 7.99 -23.67
C ASN A 61 2.73 8.07 -22.24
N VAL A 62 1.90 8.59 -21.33
CA VAL A 62 2.22 8.76 -19.91
C VAL A 62 1.86 7.50 -19.15
N VAL A 63 2.78 6.97 -18.36
CA VAL A 63 2.52 5.89 -17.42
C VAL A 63 2.72 6.38 -15.98
N ILE A 64 1.67 6.26 -15.18
CA ILE A 64 1.69 6.60 -13.75
C ILE A 64 1.93 5.32 -12.96
N LEU A 65 3.02 5.28 -12.20
CA LEU A 65 3.39 4.16 -11.34
C LEU A 65 2.65 4.25 -10.01
N ALA A 66 1.75 3.31 -9.76
CA ALA A 66 0.98 3.23 -8.52
C ALA A 66 1.49 2.10 -7.61
N SER A 67 1.75 2.39 -6.36
CA SER A 67 2.11 1.36 -5.38
C SER A 67 0.97 0.36 -5.19
N GLY A 68 1.27 -0.93 -5.15
CA GLY A 68 0.29 -1.99 -4.96
C GLY A 68 -0.73 -2.09 -6.10
N GLU A 69 -1.99 -2.01 -5.71
CA GLU A 69 -3.17 -1.95 -6.58
C GLU A 69 -3.67 -0.50 -6.70
N PRO A 70 -3.74 0.06 -7.91
CA PRO A 70 -4.08 1.47 -8.11
C PRO A 70 -5.42 1.93 -7.51
N SER A 71 -6.41 1.03 -7.47
CA SER A 71 -7.78 1.33 -7.03
C SER A 71 -7.99 1.12 -5.54
N LEU A 72 -7.07 0.43 -4.85
CA LEU A 72 -7.16 0.13 -3.42
C LEU A 72 -6.44 1.20 -2.58
N TYR A 73 -7.14 2.25 -2.18
CA TYR A 73 -6.57 3.43 -1.49
C TYR A 73 -5.39 4.04 -2.26
N GLY A 74 -5.32 3.79 -3.56
CA GLY A 74 -4.22 4.18 -4.44
C GLY A 74 -4.50 5.48 -5.20
N ILE A 75 -3.50 5.88 -5.99
CA ILE A 75 -3.51 7.14 -6.74
C ILE A 75 -4.62 7.21 -7.81
N ALA A 76 -5.13 6.06 -8.29
CA ALA A 76 -6.20 6.02 -9.28
C ALA A 76 -7.42 6.83 -8.82
N ASN A 77 -7.78 6.74 -7.53
CA ASN A 77 -8.90 7.49 -6.98
C ASN A 77 -8.72 9.02 -7.06
N THR A 78 -7.49 9.50 -7.00
CA THR A 78 -7.16 10.92 -7.15
C THR A 78 -7.15 11.32 -8.63
N ILE A 79 -6.50 10.55 -9.48
CA ILE A 79 -6.41 10.84 -10.92
C ILE A 79 -7.80 10.87 -11.58
N LEU A 80 -8.66 9.88 -11.27
CA LEU A 80 -10.01 9.76 -11.84
C LEU A 80 -10.96 10.92 -11.48
N LYS A 81 -10.66 11.70 -10.45
CA LYS A 81 -11.39 12.94 -10.17
C LYS A 81 -11.16 14.02 -11.21
N HIS A 82 -9.98 14.02 -11.84
CA HIS A 82 -9.54 15.05 -12.79
C HIS A 82 -9.53 14.53 -14.22
N ILE A 83 -9.10 13.30 -14.44
CA ILE A 83 -8.95 12.69 -15.77
C ILE A 83 -9.81 11.44 -15.85
N LYS A 84 -10.83 11.44 -16.73
CA LYS A 84 -11.75 10.32 -16.87
C LYS A 84 -11.29 9.24 -17.84
N ASN A 85 -10.58 9.66 -18.91
CA ASN A 85 -10.10 8.72 -19.93
C ASN A 85 -8.68 8.25 -19.62
N VAL A 86 -8.58 7.30 -18.67
CA VAL A 86 -7.33 6.63 -18.31
C VAL A 86 -7.51 5.12 -18.36
N GLU A 87 -6.47 4.44 -18.79
CA GLU A 87 -6.37 2.99 -18.67
C GLU A 87 -5.81 2.65 -17.29
N ILE A 88 -6.34 1.63 -16.62
CA ILE A 88 -5.82 1.15 -15.33
C ILE A 88 -5.42 -0.31 -15.49
N ILE A 89 -4.15 -0.59 -15.23
CA ILE A 89 -3.62 -1.96 -15.16
C ILE A 89 -3.48 -2.33 -13.70
N PRO A 90 -4.16 -3.38 -13.25
CA PRO A 90 -4.16 -3.79 -11.84
C PRO A 90 -2.78 -4.26 -11.39
N GLY A 91 -2.56 -4.21 -10.08
CA GLY A 91 -1.35 -4.71 -9.44
C GLY A 91 -1.65 -5.57 -8.21
N ILE A 92 -0.65 -6.28 -7.73
CA ILE A 92 -0.75 -7.03 -6.48
C ILE A 92 -0.63 -6.07 -5.31
N SER A 93 -1.68 -5.97 -4.49
CA SER A 93 -1.64 -5.14 -3.29
C SER A 93 -0.77 -5.77 -2.19
N CYS A 94 -0.25 -4.97 -1.26
CA CYS A 94 0.41 -5.50 -0.06
C CYS A 94 -0.55 -6.30 0.82
N VAL A 95 -1.88 -6.11 0.69
CA VAL A 95 -2.91 -6.93 1.34
C VAL A 95 -2.82 -8.38 0.88
N GLN A 96 -2.90 -8.60 -0.44
CA GLN A 96 -2.79 -9.93 -1.06
C GLN A 96 -1.43 -10.56 -0.75
N TYR A 97 -0.37 -9.76 -0.91
CA TYR A 97 0.99 -10.22 -0.65
C TYR A 97 1.17 -10.69 0.80
N MET A 98 0.83 -9.85 1.79
CA MET A 98 1.00 -10.19 3.19
C MET A 98 0.11 -11.35 3.63
N ALA A 99 -1.15 -11.40 3.16
CA ALA A 99 -2.06 -12.50 3.45
C ALA A 99 -1.50 -13.84 2.94
N SER A 100 -0.89 -13.87 1.75
CA SER A 100 -0.25 -15.07 1.22
C SER A 100 0.95 -15.52 2.06
N LYS A 101 1.74 -14.57 2.57
CA LYS A 101 2.91 -14.85 3.42
C LYS A 101 2.53 -15.47 4.77
N ILE A 102 1.45 -14.98 5.37
CA ILE A 102 0.96 -15.54 6.65
C ILE A 102 -0.11 -16.63 6.46
N LYS A 103 -0.40 -17.00 5.20
CA LYS A 103 -1.27 -18.11 4.79
C LYS A 103 -2.71 -17.98 5.32
N ILE A 104 -3.31 -16.80 5.15
CA ILE A 104 -4.71 -16.55 5.50
C ILE A 104 -5.55 -16.24 4.27
N SER A 105 -6.86 -16.50 4.38
CA SER A 105 -7.84 -16.13 3.36
C SER A 105 -8.12 -14.63 3.39
N LEU A 106 -8.33 -14.05 2.20
CA LEU A 106 -8.79 -12.67 2.04
C LEU A 106 -10.29 -12.50 2.30
N ASN A 107 -11.07 -13.58 2.29
CA ASN A 107 -12.54 -13.52 2.32
C ASN A 107 -13.10 -12.84 3.58
N ASN A 108 -12.40 -12.99 4.71
CA ASN A 108 -12.79 -12.44 6.01
C ASN A 108 -11.81 -11.36 6.50
N LEU A 109 -11.17 -10.67 5.56
CA LEU A 109 -10.17 -9.63 5.87
C LEU A 109 -10.67 -8.26 5.37
N ARG A 110 -11.11 -7.43 6.30
CA ARG A 110 -11.49 -6.05 6.00
C ARG A 110 -10.26 -5.16 5.85
N VAL A 111 -10.18 -4.44 4.75
CA VAL A 111 -9.08 -3.50 4.50
C VAL A 111 -9.47 -2.10 4.92
N ILE A 112 -8.65 -1.47 5.77
CA ILE A 112 -8.84 -0.10 6.28
C ILE A 112 -7.54 0.67 6.10
N SER A 113 -7.64 1.93 5.71
CA SER A 113 -6.48 2.82 5.63
C SER A 113 -6.50 3.80 6.78
N LEU A 114 -5.46 3.74 7.61
CA LEU A 114 -5.17 4.76 8.62
C LEU A 114 -4.22 5.84 8.07
N HIS A 115 -3.79 5.71 6.81
CA HIS A 115 -2.84 6.65 6.21
C HIS A 115 -3.45 8.05 6.07
N GLY A 116 -2.92 8.99 6.82
CA GLY A 116 -3.36 10.39 6.82
C GLY A 116 -4.68 10.68 7.53
N LYS A 117 -5.34 9.69 8.12
CA LYS A 117 -6.64 9.85 8.81
C LYS A 117 -6.85 8.81 9.92
N GLU A 118 -7.73 9.13 10.83
CA GLU A 118 -8.25 8.14 11.79
C GLU A 118 -9.47 7.45 11.22
N GLU A 119 -9.56 6.13 11.48
CA GLU A 119 -10.69 5.29 11.14
C GLU A 119 -10.98 4.33 12.32
N ASP A 120 -12.25 4.06 12.53
CA ASP A 120 -12.68 3.13 13.58
C ASP A 120 -12.47 1.67 13.16
N PHE A 121 -11.24 1.20 13.26
CA PHE A 121 -10.93 -0.20 13.04
C PHE A 121 -11.33 -1.10 14.21
N ILE A 122 -11.54 -0.56 15.39
CA ILE A 122 -11.93 -1.31 16.60
C ILE A 122 -13.31 -1.93 16.43
N SER A 123 -14.29 -1.15 15.98
CA SER A 123 -15.66 -1.65 15.71
C SER A 123 -15.68 -2.69 14.59
N THR A 124 -14.84 -2.53 13.60
CA THR A 124 -14.70 -3.51 12.52
C THR A 124 -14.07 -4.80 13.02
N LEU A 125 -13.01 -4.72 13.82
CA LEU A 125 -12.27 -5.87 14.34
C LEU A 125 -13.12 -6.75 15.26
N LYS A 126 -14.16 -6.21 15.89
CA LYS A 126 -15.13 -7.02 16.67
C LYS A 126 -15.89 -8.04 15.79
N LYS A 127 -16.00 -7.76 14.48
CA LYS A 127 -16.80 -8.55 13.53
C LYS A 127 -15.93 -9.40 12.59
N GLU A 128 -14.85 -8.85 12.10
CA GLU A 128 -13.98 -9.45 11.06
C GLU A 128 -12.51 -9.15 11.36
N ASN A 129 -11.62 -9.93 10.76
CA ASN A 129 -10.19 -9.62 10.76
C ASN A 129 -9.94 -8.34 9.96
N VAL A 130 -8.87 -7.62 10.29
CA VAL A 130 -8.56 -6.37 9.58
C VAL A 130 -7.14 -6.34 9.06
N PHE A 131 -6.98 -5.73 7.90
CA PHE A 131 -5.71 -5.25 7.37
C PHE A 131 -5.69 -3.74 7.49
N LEU A 132 -4.60 -3.17 7.99
CA LEU A 132 -4.43 -1.74 8.21
C LEU A 132 -3.23 -1.21 7.42
N PHE A 133 -3.49 -0.25 6.52
CA PHE A 133 -2.43 0.63 6.04
C PHE A 133 -2.08 1.63 7.14
N THR A 134 -0.81 1.73 7.44
CA THR A 134 -0.25 2.58 8.51
C THR A 134 0.40 3.85 7.95
N ASP A 135 0.79 4.74 8.83
CA ASP A 135 1.64 5.90 8.53
C ASP A 135 2.63 6.17 9.69
N LYS A 136 3.33 7.30 9.65
CA LYS A 136 4.32 7.66 10.67
C LYS A 136 3.70 7.99 12.04
N ILE A 137 2.39 8.26 12.10
CA ILE A 137 1.65 8.59 13.33
C ILE A 137 0.87 7.36 13.81
N ARG A 138 0.12 6.71 12.88
CA ARG A 138 -0.67 5.51 13.16
C ARG A 138 0.21 4.28 12.94
N THR A 139 1.19 4.14 13.83
CA THR A 139 2.18 3.06 13.83
C THR A 139 1.61 1.74 14.35
N PRO A 140 2.32 0.61 14.19
CA PRO A 140 1.91 -0.65 14.84
C PRO A 140 1.72 -0.53 16.36
N GLN A 141 2.56 0.26 17.04
CA GLN A 141 2.43 0.52 18.48
C GLN A 141 1.19 1.36 18.82
N TYR A 142 0.85 2.35 17.98
CA TYR A 142 -0.41 3.10 18.10
C TYR A 142 -1.61 2.15 18.02
N ILE A 143 -1.61 1.22 17.06
CA ILE A 143 -2.66 0.20 16.90
C ILE A 143 -2.74 -0.68 18.15
N ALA A 144 -1.62 -1.16 18.66
CA ALA A 144 -1.58 -1.96 19.89
C ALA A 144 -2.11 -1.19 21.10
N LYS A 145 -1.78 0.12 21.20
CA LYS A 145 -2.33 1.00 22.26
C LYS A 145 -3.85 1.07 22.18
N LYS A 146 -4.42 1.28 20.99
CA LYS A 146 -5.88 1.30 20.79
C LYS A 146 -6.55 -0.02 21.17
N LEU A 147 -5.92 -1.15 20.87
CA LEU A 147 -6.42 -2.47 21.29
C LEU A 147 -6.44 -2.62 22.83
N VAL A 148 -5.36 -2.21 23.50
CA VAL A 148 -5.28 -2.26 24.98
C VAL A 148 -6.32 -1.34 25.62
N GLU A 149 -6.48 -0.10 25.13
CA GLU A 149 -7.49 0.85 25.60
C GLU A 149 -8.93 0.33 25.48
N ASN A 150 -9.17 -0.61 24.53
CA ASN A 150 -10.47 -1.25 24.31
C ASN A 150 -10.54 -2.67 24.86
N GLU A 151 -9.61 -3.09 25.73
CA GLU A 151 -9.54 -4.41 26.35
C GLU A 151 -9.49 -5.60 25.38
N MET A 152 -9.03 -5.33 24.13
CA MET A 152 -8.92 -6.31 23.04
C MET A 152 -7.55 -6.99 23.07
N LEU A 153 -7.37 -7.95 23.97
CA LEU A 153 -6.06 -8.57 24.22
C LEU A 153 -5.86 -9.94 23.54
N ASN A 154 -6.95 -10.58 23.11
CA ASN A 154 -6.94 -11.91 22.49
C ASN A 154 -6.88 -11.82 20.96
N TYR A 155 -5.86 -11.14 20.45
CA TYR A 155 -5.64 -10.96 19.03
C TYR A 155 -4.17 -11.21 18.67
N SER A 156 -3.96 -11.86 17.53
CA SER A 156 -2.65 -11.98 16.90
C SER A 156 -2.42 -10.80 15.96
N ILE A 157 -1.37 -10.03 16.20
CA ILE A 157 -1.00 -8.88 15.36
C ILE A 157 0.22 -9.24 14.52
N PHE A 158 0.06 -9.19 13.21
CA PHE A 158 1.15 -9.35 12.27
C PHE A 158 1.58 -7.98 11.75
N VAL A 159 2.87 -7.69 11.81
CA VAL A 159 3.46 -6.48 11.24
C VAL A 159 4.35 -6.88 10.09
N GLY A 160 3.97 -6.50 8.88
CA GLY A 160 4.77 -6.69 7.67
C GLY A 160 5.58 -5.42 7.39
N GLU A 161 6.89 -5.51 7.54
CA GLU A 161 7.83 -4.42 7.29
C GLU A 161 8.59 -4.66 5.99
N ASN A 162 8.69 -3.64 5.13
CA ASN A 162 9.37 -3.68 3.84
C ASN A 162 8.90 -4.87 2.97
N LEU A 163 7.58 -5.09 2.92
CA LEU A 163 6.99 -6.22 2.21
C LEU A 163 7.50 -6.29 0.77
N SER A 164 7.95 -7.47 0.36
CA SER A 164 8.56 -7.84 -0.92
C SER A 164 9.98 -7.32 -1.21
N TYR A 165 10.52 -6.45 -0.39
CA TYR A 165 11.92 -6.02 -0.51
C TYR A 165 12.89 -7.07 0.08
N GLU A 166 14.19 -6.94 -0.20
CA GLU A 166 15.21 -7.88 0.31
C GLU A 166 15.30 -7.93 1.83
N ASN A 167 15.01 -6.81 2.48
CA ASN A 167 14.98 -6.66 3.94
C ASN A 167 13.58 -6.88 4.54
N GLU A 168 12.68 -7.58 3.83
CA GLU A 168 11.35 -7.94 4.32
C GLU A 168 11.41 -8.65 5.67
N LYS A 169 10.55 -8.22 6.59
CA LYS A 169 10.31 -8.92 7.85
C LYS A 169 8.83 -8.97 8.17
N ILE A 170 8.36 -10.12 8.62
CA ILE A 170 7.01 -10.29 9.12
C ILE A 170 7.10 -10.76 10.57
N TYR A 171 6.58 -9.93 11.46
CA TYR A 171 6.55 -10.20 12.88
C TYR A 171 5.16 -10.65 13.30
N LYS A 172 5.08 -11.51 14.32
CA LYS A 172 3.84 -11.84 15.01
C LYS A 172 3.95 -11.43 16.47
N PHE A 173 2.98 -10.67 16.96
CA PHE A 173 2.94 -10.17 18.33
C PHE A 173 1.59 -10.44 19.00
N PRO A 174 1.59 -10.80 20.29
CA PRO A 174 0.48 -10.50 21.19
C PRO A 174 0.36 -8.98 21.40
N THR A 175 -0.86 -8.49 21.63
CA THR A 175 -1.15 -7.05 21.74
C THR A 175 -0.21 -6.30 22.70
N LYS A 176 -0.06 -6.80 23.94
CA LYS A 176 0.78 -6.14 24.96
C LYS A 176 2.27 -6.12 24.58
N LYS A 177 2.76 -7.15 23.88
CA LYS A 177 4.17 -7.22 23.47
C LYS A 177 4.48 -6.18 22.40
N LEU A 178 3.57 -5.95 21.44
CA LEU A 178 3.74 -4.93 20.43
C LEU A 178 3.73 -3.52 21.01
N LEU A 179 2.86 -3.25 22.00
CA LEU A 179 2.80 -1.95 22.66
C LEU A 179 4.14 -1.52 23.24
N ASN A 180 4.88 -2.47 23.82
CA ASN A 180 6.17 -2.23 24.49
C ASN A 180 7.37 -2.55 23.59
N PHE A 181 7.15 -2.71 22.28
CA PHE A 181 8.23 -3.06 21.36
C PHE A 181 8.97 -1.79 20.91
N GLU A 182 10.22 -1.65 21.37
CA GLU A 182 11.06 -0.48 21.12
C GLU A 182 11.70 -0.53 19.73
N LYS A 183 10.91 -0.38 18.68
CA LYS A 183 11.39 -0.30 17.31
C LYS A 183 10.51 0.64 16.49
N ASN A 184 11.15 1.56 15.79
CA ASN A 184 10.49 2.29 14.71
C ASN A 184 10.49 1.41 13.45
N PHE A 185 9.31 0.92 13.08
CA PHE A 185 9.15 0.19 11.82
C PHE A 185 9.32 1.13 10.63
N GLU A 186 10.00 0.64 9.60
CA GLU A 186 10.07 1.31 8.30
C GLU A 186 8.70 1.24 7.61
N ILE A 187 8.63 1.18 6.29
CA ILE A 187 7.35 1.03 5.56
C ILE A 187 6.68 -0.26 6.02
N ASN A 188 5.49 -0.14 6.57
CA ASN A 188 4.82 -1.29 7.17
C ASN A 188 3.31 -1.30 6.93
N SER A 189 2.72 -2.46 7.17
CA SER A 189 1.29 -2.70 7.23
C SER A 189 1.00 -3.71 8.33
N VAL A 190 -0.23 -3.72 8.82
CA VAL A 190 -0.63 -4.58 9.96
C VAL A 190 -1.82 -5.43 9.58
N ILE A 191 -1.77 -6.72 9.95
CA ILE A 191 -2.95 -7.60 9.95
C ILE A 191 -3.25 -7.99 11.39
N ILE A 192 -4.52 -7.90 11.78
CA ILE A 192 -5.00 -8.32 13.09
C ILE A 192 -6.02 -9.44 12.91
N LEU A 193 -5.73 -10.57 13.54
CA LEU A 193 -6.57 -11.75 13.52
C LEU A 193 -7.14 -12.01 14.91
N LYS A 194 -8.42 -12.30 14.96
CA LYS A 194 -9.06 -12.81 16.17
C LYS A 194 -8.58 -14.23 16.43
N GLU A 195 -8.15 -14.53 17.66
CA GLU A 195 -7.77 -15.88 18.10
C GLU A 195 -8.98 -16.75 18.45
#